data_dbd4fc276f9d093d110ab651dcd687bf
#
_entry.id   dbd4fc276f9d093d110ab651dcd687bf
#
_cell.length_a   1.000
_cell.length_b   1.000
_cell.length_c   1.000
_cell.angle_alpha   90.00
_cell.angle_beta   90.00
_cell.angle_gamma   90.00
#
_symmetry.space_group_name_H-M   'P 1'
#
loop_
_entity.id
_entity.type
_entity.pdbx_description
1 polymer ?
#
loop_
_entity_poly.entity_id
_entity_poly.type
_entity_poly.pdbx_seq_one_letter_code
_entity_poly.pdbx_strand_id
1 'polypeptide(L)'
;QLVVAHVNHQLREASAQEAQYLATYCQQRELTYYETRWEDPEKQRNLEAKARTFRYEFFKEVMEIEGAAVLMTAHHLDDQAETILMKLIRGTNFSHSAGIKERRPFATGELIRPLLIYPKEELYQFAQRQAFVYFEDETNQTNEYLRNRLRNQVLPLLKQENPQFLDQIAS
;
A
#
# COMPACT_ATOMS: atom_id res chain seq x y z
N GLN A 1 8.14 20.15 -5.66
CA GLN A 1 8.73 19.12 -6.51
C GLN A 1 8.20 17.75 -6.09
N LEU A 2 7.90 16.85 -7.05
CA LEU A 2 7.48 15.48 -6.80
C LEU A 2 8.68 14.55 -6.99
N VAL A 3 8.87 13.63 -6.03
CA VAL A 3 9.90 12.59 -6.07
C VAL A 3 9.23 11.23 -5.92
N VAL A 4 9.70 10.24 -6.63
CA VAL A 4 9.18 8.88 -6.59
C VAL A 4 10.22 7.96 -5.95
N ALA A 5 9.81 7.22 -4.92
CA ALA A 5 10.63 6.22 -4.24
C ALA A 5 10.00 4.83 -4.38
N HIS A 6 10.73 3.89 -4.94
CA HIS A 6 10.27 2.52 -5.21
C HIS A 6 11.15 1.49 -4.52
N VAL A 7 10.51 0.52 -3.85
CA VAL A 7 11.20 -0.65 -3.28
C VAL A 7 10.86 -1.88 -4.12
N ASN A 8 11.86 -2.39 -4.81
CA ASN A 8 11.74 -3.63 -5.54
C ASN A 8 12.01 -4.81 -4.59
N HIS A 9 10.97 -5.55 -4.26
CA HIS A 9 11.06 -6.69 -3.34
C HIS A 9 11.64 -7.95 -3.96
N GLN A 10 11.91 -7.99 -5.27
CA GLN A 10 12.49 -9.11 -6.02
C GLN A 10 11.81 -10.48 -5.79
N LEU A 11 10.56 -10.47 -5.33
CA LEU A 11 9.82 -11.69 -5.03
C LEU A 11 9.32 -12.40 -6.29
N ARG A 12 9.40 -11.72 -7.44
CA ARG A 12 8.88 -12.21 -8.73
C ARG A 12 9.72 -11.71 -9.90
N GLU A 13 9.73 -12.47 -10.98
CA GLU A 13 10.33 -12.05 -12.25
C GLU A 13 9.67 -10.75 -12.80
N ALA A 14 8.36 -10.60 -12.60
CA ALA A 14 7.59 -9.40 -12.96
C ALA A 14 8.06 -8.14 -12.22
N SER A 15 8.65 -8.24 -11.02
CA SER A 15 9.12 -7.08 -10.25
C SER A 15 10.17 -6.23 -10.98
N ALA A 16 10.98 -6.86 -11.84
CA ALA A 16 11.96 -6.15 -12.66
C ALA A 16 11.29 -5.34 -13.78
N GLN A 17 10.21 -5.87 -14.38
CA GLN A 17 9.45 -5.17 -15.41
C GLN A 17 8.67 -3.99 -14.83
N GLU A 18 8.09 -4.16 -13.63
CA GLU A 18 7.41 -3.09 -12.90
C GLU A 18 8.36 -1.94 -12.58
N ALA A 19 9.55 -2.24 -12.04
CA ALA A 19 10.58 -1.25 -11.74
C ALA A 19 11.06 -0.52 -13.00
N GLN A 20 11.31 -1.24 -14.09
CA GLN A 20 11.72 -0.66 -15.37
C GLN A 20 10.63 0.25 -15.96
N TYR A 21 9.36 -0.17 -15.89
CA TYR A 21 8.24 0.66 -16.34
C TYR A 21 8.19 1.97 -15.54
N LEU A 22 8.27 1.88 -14.20
CA LEU A 22 8.20 3.04 -13.32
C LEU A 22 9.38 4.00 -13.54
N ALA A 23 10.59 3.48 -13.71
CA ALA A 23 11.77 4.29 -14.04
C ALA A 23 11.58 5.04 -15.35
N THR A 24 11.10 4.36 -16.41
CA THR A 24 10.82 4.97 -17.72
C THR A 24 9.72 6.03 -17.61
N TYR A 25 8.67 5.74 -16.88
CA TYR A 25 7.57 6.68 -16.62
C TYR A 25 8.05 7.97 -15.93
N CYS A 26 8.91 7.83 -14.92
CA CYS A 26 9.48 8.96 -14.20
C CYS A 26 10.42 9.78 -15.12
N GLN A 27 11.26 9.11 -15.89
CA GLN A 27 12.15 9.77 -16.85
C GLN A 27 11.38 10.60 -17.88
N GLN A 28 10.31 10.05 -18.46
CA GLN A 28 9.46 10.75 -19.44
C GLN A 28 8.77 11.99 -18.86
N ARG A 29 8.61 12.07 -17.55
CA ARG A 29 7.95 13.17 -16.84
C ARG A 29 8.91 14.06 -16.04
N GLU A 30 10.20 13.85 -16.24
CA GLU A 30 11.26 14.59 -15.54
C GLU A 30 11.11 14.53 -14.01
N LEU A 31 10.63 13.37 -13.50
CA LEU A 31 10.48 13.12 -12.08
C LEU A 31 11.76 12.50 -11.52
N THR A 32 12.21 12.97 -10.37
CA THR A 32 13.28 12.32 -9.62
C THR A 32 12.81 10.94 -9.14
N TYR A 33 13.59 9.91 -9.41
CA TYR A 33 13.26 8.52 -9.09
C TYR A 33 14.37 7.87 -8.27
N TYR A 34 13.99 7.29 -7.15
CA TYR A 34 14.84 6.49 -6.29
C TYR A 34 14.34 5.05 -6.26
N GLU A 35 15.23 4.10 -6.43
CA GLU A 35 14.94 2.67 -6.32
C GLU A 35 15.91 2.02 -5.33
N THR A 36 15.38 1.13 -4.52
CA THR A 36 16.18 0.18 -3.75
C THR A 36 15.65 -1.23 -3.95
N ARG A 37 16.53 -2.21 -3.74
CA ARG A 37 16.20 -3.63 -3.83
C ARG A 37 16.26 -4.23 -2.44
N TRP A 38 15.20 -4.95 -2.10
CA TRP A 38 15.19 -5.69 -0.86
C TRP A 38 15.56 -7.15 -1.12
N GLU A 39 16.66 -7.56 -0.54
CA GLU A 39 17.11 -8.94 -0.53
C GLU A 39 16.86 -9.48 0.88
N ASP A 40 16.03 -10.52 1.01
CA ASP A 40 15.94 -11.25 2.28
C ASP A 40 16.96 -12.39 2.26
N PRO A 41 18.10 -12.24 2.97
CA PRO A 41 19.15 -13.27 2.98
C PRO A 41 18.73 -14.54 3.73
N GLU A 42 17.66 -14.49 4.54
CA GLU A 42 17.36 -15.55 5.48
C GLU A 42 16.07 -16.32 5.21
N LYS A 43 15.23 -15.92 4.23
CA LYS A 43 13.92 -16.54 3.90
C LYS A 43 13.09 -16.97 5.13
N GLN A 44 13.10 -16.16 6.19
CA GLN A 44 12.55 -16.50 7.50
C GLN A 44 11.14 -15.95 7.74
N ARG A 45 10.57 -16.39 8.88
CA ARG A 45 9.26 -15.94 9.39
C ARG A 45 9.20 -14.41 9.54
N ASN A 46 8.03 -13.82 9.34
CA ASN A 46 7.74 -12.37 9.38
C ASN A 46 8.29 -11.54 8.20
N LEU A 47 8.35 -12.15 7.02
CA LEU A 47 8.79 -11.51 5.79
C LEU A 47 8.10 -10.17 5.53
N GLU A 48 6.77 -10.13 5.69
CA GLU A 48 5.95 -8.93 5.47
C GLU A 48 6.33 -7.77 6.42
N ALA A 49 6.55 -8.07 7.70
CA ALA A 49 6.93 -7.05 8.68
C ALA A 49 8.33 -6.49 8.40
N LYS A 50 9.30 -7.35 8.06
CA LYS A 50 10.67 -6.95 7.69
C LYS A 50 10.68 -6.10 6.42
N ALA A 51 9.98 -6.54 5.37
CA ALA A 51 9.83 -5.82 4.12
C ALA A 51 9.18 -4.45 4.33
N ARG A 52 8.18 -4.38 5.22
CA ARG A 52 7.57 -3.12 5.61
C ARG A 52 8.55 -2.19 6.30
N THR A 53 9.32 -2.66 7.29
CA THR A 53 10.33 -1.87 7.99
C THR A 53 11.35 -1.31 7.01
N PHE A 54 11.94 -2.17 6.19
CA PHE A 54 12.91 -1.77 5.17
C PHE A 54 12.36 -0.68 4.23
N ARG A 55 11.12 -0.85 3.77
CA ARG A 55 10.46 0.13 2.90
C ARG A 55 10.35 1.50 3.55
N TYR A 56 9.94 1.56 4.82
CA TYR A 56 9.77 2.83 5.51
C TYR A 56 11.11 3.48 5.90
N GLU A 57 12.15 2.70 6.17
CA GLU A 57 13.51 3.21 6.36
C GLU A 57 14.03 3.88 5.07
N PHE A 58 13.89 3.20 3.93
CA PHE A 58 14.24 3.78 2.64
C PHE A 58 13.46 5.07 2.32
N PHE A 59 12.17 5.09 2.57
CA PHE A 59 11.38 6.30 2.35
C PHE A 59 11.84 7.46 3.24
N LYS A 60 12.24 7.17 4.47
CA LYS A 60 12.81 8.16 5.38
C LYS A 60 14.12 8.73 4.82
N GLU A 61 15.02 7.88 4.35
CA GLU A 61 16.29 8.29 3.72
C GLU A 61 16.04 9.20 2.52
N VAL A 62 15.13 8.84 1.62
CA VAL A 62 14.79 9.66 0.45
C VAL A 62 14.19 11.00 0.88
N MET A 63 13.33 11.03 1.90
CA MET A 63 12.79 12.28 2.44
C MET A 63 13.89 13.19 2.99
N GLU A 64 14.87 12.63 3.67
CA GLU A 64 16.00 13.39 4.23
C GLU A 64 16.91 13.95 3.11
N ILE A 65 17.21 13.15 2.09
CA ILE A 65 18.04 13.56 0.93
C ILE A 65 17.37 14.72 0.17
N GLU A 66 16.08 14.63 -0.07
CA GLU A 66 15.32 15.58 -0.89
C GLU A 66 14.75 16.76 -0.08
N GLY A 67 14.87 16.74 1.24
CA GLY A 67 14.21 17.70 2.11
C GLY A 67 12.68 17.67 1.99
N ALA A 68 12.11 16.49 1.70
CA ALA A 68 10.69 16.34 1.46
C ALA A 68 9.91 16.40 2.78
N ALA A 69 8.88 17.24 2.81
CA ALA A 69 8.01 17.41 3.98
C ALA A 69 6.87 16.39 4.04
N VAL A 70 6.55 15.71 2.93
CA VAL A 70 5.39 14.82 2.82
C VAL A 70 5.76 13.53 2.10
N LEU A 71 5.42 12.40 2.71
CA LEU A 71 5.38 11.09 2.07
C LEU A 71 3.94 10.73 1.75
N MET A 72 3.65 10.36 0.51
CA MET A 72 2.34 9.86 0.09
C MET A 72 2.38 8.35 -0.13
N THR A 73 1.37 7.64 0.37
CA THR A 73 1.19 6.21 0.08
C THR A 73 -0.23 5.92 -0.38
N ALA A 74 -0.38 4.96 -1.30
CA ALA A 74 -1.63 4.64 -1.98
C ALA A 74 -2.52 3.65 -1.21
N HIS A 75 -2.58 3.73 0.13
CA HIS A 75 -3.57 2.97 0.88
C HIS A 75 -4.98 3.46 0.53
N HIS A 76 -5.90 2.54 0.37
CA HIS A 76 -7.28 2.79 -0.03
C HIS A 76 -8.29 2.26 1.00
N LEU A 77 -9.59 2.45 0.77
CA LEU A 77 -10.64 2.14 1.73
C LEU A 77 -10.75 0.63 2.03
N ASP A 78 -10.47 -0.23 1.06
CA ASP A 78 -10.42 -1.67 1.31
C ASP A 78 -9.26 -2.05 2.26
N ASP A 79 -8.09 -1.39 2.18
CA ASP A 79 -6.99 -1.58 3.15
C ASP A 79 -7.42 -1.14 4.57
N GLN A 80 -8.24 -0.10 4.67
CA GLN A 80 -8.83 0.35 5.92
C GLN A 80 -9.70 -0.73 6.53
N ALA A 81 -10.63 -1.28 5.73
CA ALA A 81 -11.51 -2.36 6.14
C ALA A 81 -10.72 -3.61 6.59
N GLU A 82 -9.73 -4.04 5.79
CA GLU A 82 -8.85 -5.15 6.14
C GLU A 82 -8.16 -4.92 7.49
N THR A 83 -7.64 -3.71 7.72
CA THR A 83 -6.92 -3.36 8.96
C THR A 83 -7.84 -3.37 10.18
N ILE A 84 -9.05 -2.85 10.05
CA ILE A 84 -10.06 -2.86 11.11
C ILE A 84 -10.44 -4.31 11.45
N LEU A 85 -10.76 -5.13 10.43
CA LEU A 85 -11.11 -6.54 10.63
C LEU A 85 -9.97 -7.33 11.29
N MET A 86 -8.73 -7.11 10.86
CA MET A 86 -7.56 -7.75 11.49
C MET A 86 -7.43 -7.39 12.97
N LYS A 87 -7.69 -6.14 13.33
CA LYS A 87 -7.65 -5.69 14.73
C LYS A 87 -8.78 -6.31 15.56
N LEU A 88 -9.99 -6.37 15.00
CA LEU A 88 -11.13 -7.03 15.66
C LEU A 88 -10.86 -8.52 15.91
N ILE A 89 -10.33 -9.24 14.95
CA ILE A 89 -9.95 -10.66 15.07
C ILE A 89 -8.89 -10.86 16.17
N ARG A 90 -7.98 -9.89 16.34
CA ARG A 90 -6.95 -9.92 17.38
C ARG A 90 -7.47 -9.49 18.77
N GLY A 91 -8.73 -9.15 18.91
CA GLY A 91 -9.34 -8.78 20.19
C GLY A 91 -9.06 -7.34 20.63
N THR A 92 -8.71 -6.45 19.72
CA THR A 92 -8.52 -5.03 20.04
C THR A 92 -9.89 -4.38 20.29
N ASN A 93 -10.05 -3.68 21.41
CA ASN A 93 -11.30 -2.96 21.74
C ASN A 93 -11.65 -1.92 20.65
N PHE A 94 -12.95 -1.77 20.35
CA PHE A 94 -13.49 -0.87 19.34
C PHE A 94 -13.02 0.59 19.51
N SER A 95 -12.89 1.07 20.75
CA SER A 95 -12.40 2.42 21.05
C SER A 95 -10.97 2.70 20.61
N HIS A 96 -10.16 1.65 20.37
CA HIS A 96 -8.79 1.74 19.89
C HIS A 96 -8.63 1.14 18.48
N SER A 97 -9.73 0.73 17.85
CA SER A 97 -9.74 0.11 16.52
C SER A 97 -9.71 1.10 15.38
N ALA A 98 -9.34 2.36 15.64
CA ALA A 98 -9.03 3.28 14.56
C ALA A 98 -8.13 2.57 13.54
N GLY A 99 -8.59 2.47 12.31
CA GLY A 99 -7.91 1.77 11.23
C GLY A 99 -6.55 2.38 10.90
N ILE A 100 -6.32 2.63 9.65
CA ILE A 100 -5.15 3.36 9.15
C ILE A 100 -5.44 4.86 9.30
N LYS A 101 -4.53 5.61 9.93
CA LYS A 101 -4.67 7.07 10.01
C LYS A 101 -4.41 7.69 8.65
N GLU A 102 -5.26 8.62 8.23
CA GLU A 102 -5.08 9.39 7.01
C GLU A 102 -3.74 10.16 7.02
N ARG A 103 -3.42 10.75 8.16
CA ARG A 103 -2.16 11.51 8.39
C ARG A 103 -1.48 11.08 9.67
N ARG A 104 -0.17 11.06 9.67
CA ARG A 104 0.65 10.88 10.87
C ARG A 104 2.03 11.49 10.71
N PRO A 105 2.70 11.92 11.79
CA PRO A 105 4.10 12.28 11.74
C PRO A 105 4.96 11.13 11.18
N PHE A 106 5.93 11.46 10.35
CA PHE A 106 6.88 10.51 9.80
C PHE A 106 8.17 11.21 9.38
N ALA A 107 9.30 10.67 9.81
CA ALA A 107 10.62 11.24 9.57
C ALA A 107 10.67 12.74 9.95
N THR A 108 11.10 13.59 9.03
CA THR A 108 11.16 15.06 9.21
C THR A 108 9.85 15.77 8.85
N GLY A 109 8.80 15.02 8.52
CA GLY A 109 7.54 15.58 8.05
C GLY A 109 6.33 14.69 8.35
N GLU A 110 5.48 14.47 7.37
CA GLU A 110 4.23 13.73 7.52
C GLU A 110 4.11 12.60 6.48
N LEU A 111 3.48 11.50 6.88
CA LEU A 111 2.93 10.49 5.98
C LEU A 111 1.45 10.78 5.79
N ILE A 112 1.00 10.91 4.55
CA ILE A 112 -0.42 11.08 4.19
C ILE A 112 -0.89 9.96 3.25
N ARG A 113 -2.20 9.69 3.27
CA ARG A 113 -2.86 8.65 2.47
C ARG A 113 -4.06 9.22 1.74
N PRO A 114 -3.83 9.93 0.62
CA PRO A 114 -4.89 10.68 -0.06
C PRO A 114 -6.00 9.78 -0.62
N LEU A 115 -5.72 8.50 -0.85
CA LEU A 115 -6.65 7.55 -1.45
C LEU A 115 -7.45 6.74 -0.42
N LEU A 116 -7.26 6.99 0.88
CA LEU A 116 -7.82 6.17 1.96
C LEU A 116 -9.36 6.19 2.00
N ILE A 117 -9.98 7.22 1.45
CA ILE A 117 -11.44 7.38 1.38
C ILE A 117 -12.07 6.73 0.14
N TYR A 118 -11.27 6.28 -0.82
CA TYR A 118 -11.76 5.71 -2.08
C TYR A 118 -11.73 4.19 -2.05
N PRO A 119 -12.83 3.50 -2.45
CA PRO A 119 -12.82 2.06 -2.70
C PRO A 119 -11.82 1.67 -3.80
N LYS A 120 -11.22 0.50 -3.67
CA LYS A 120 -10.27 -0.03 -4.67
C LYS A 120 -10.87 -0.08 -6.08
N GLU A 121 -12.13 -0.41 -6.17
CA GLU A 121 -12.88 -0.48 -7.44
C GLU A 121 -12.92 0.86 -8.17
N GLU A 122 -13.16 1.96 -7.46
CA GLU A 122 -13.16 3.30 -8.04
C GLU A 122 -11.78 3.68 -8.59
N LEU A 123 -10.71 3.27 -7.89
CA LEU A 123 -9.34 3.51 -8.33
C LEU A 123 -9.03 2.74 -9.63
N TYR A 124 -9.50 1.50 -9.74
CA TYR A 124 -9.36 0.74 -10.99
C TYR A 124 -10.13 1.39 -12.15
N GLN A 125 -11.37 1.79 -11.92
CA GLN A 125 -12.17 2.48 -12.94
C GLN A 125 -11.52 3.79 -13.36
N PHE A 126 -10.94 4.53 -12.43
CA PHE A 126 -10.19 5.73 -12.74
C PHE A 126 -8.94 5.41 -13.59
N ALA A 127 -8.15 4.43 -13.19
CA ALA A 127 -6.96 4.02 -13.94
C ALA A 127 -7.29 3.59 -15.36
N GLN A 128 -8.39 2.83 -15.56
CA GLN A 128 -8.87 2.42 -16.87
C GLN A 128 -9.30 3.62 -17.73
N ARG A 129 -10.09 4.55 -17.15
CA ARG A 129 -10.52 5.77 -17.88
C ARG A 129 -9.35 6.65 -18.30
N GLN A 130 -8.28 6.69 -17.50
CA GLN A 130 -7.07 7.46 -17.79
C GLN A 130 -6.04 6.67 -18.60
N ALA A 131 -6.32 5.43 -18.98
CA ALA A 131 -5.40 4.51 -19.64
C ALA A 131 -4.06 4.36 -18.89
N PHE A 132 -4.07 4.40 -17.55
CA PHE A 132 -2.89 4.13 -16.74
C PHE A 132 -2.58 2.64 -16.76
N VAL A 133 -1.32 2.32 -16.97
CA VAL A 133 -0.80 0.96 -16.76
C VAL A 133 -0.68 0.72 -15.25
N TYR A 134 -1.21 -0.40 -14.79
CA TYR A 134 -1.06 -0.87 -13.42
C TYR A 134 -0.69 -2.34 -13.41
N PHE A 135 -0.02 -2.77 -12.37
CA PHE A 135 0.40 -4.15 -12.20
C PHE A 135 -0.31 -4.75 -10.99
N GLU A 136 -0.79 -5.97 -11.16
CA GLU A 136 -1.38 -6.71 -10.07
C GLU A 136 -0.35 -7.66 -9.45
N ASP A 137 -0.27 -7.62 -8.13
CA ASP A 137 0.57 -8.54 -7.39
C ASP A 137 -0.13 -9.90 -7.23
N GLU A 138 0.30 -10.90 -7.97
CA GLU A 138 -0.24 -12.26 -7.94
C GLU A 138 -0.17 -12.89 -6.53
N THR A 139 0.76 -12.46 -5.68
CA THR A 139 0.84 -12.94 -4.30
C THR A 139 -0.37 -12.52 -3.46
N ASN A 140 -1.10 -11.48 -3.87
CA ASN A 140 -2.35 -11.07 -3.24
C ASN A 140 -3.48 -12.11 -3.45
N GLN A 141 -3.36 -12.98 -4.45
CA GLN A 141 -4.36 -14.03 -4.72
C GLN A 141 -4.20 -15.25 -3.82
N THR A 142 -3.05 -15.39 -3.16
CA THR A 142 -2.84 -16.49 -2.21
C THR A 142 -3.62 -16.24 -0.92
N ASN A 143 -4.12 -17.31 -0.28
CA ASN A 143 -4.83 -17.23 1.00
C ASN A 143 -3.94 -17.60 2.20
N GLU A 144 -2.63 -17.54 2.03
CA GLU A 144 -1.66 -17.92 3.06
C GLU A 144 -1.72 -16.97 4.27
N TYR A 145 -1.79 -15.68 4.01
CA TYR A 145 -1.82 -14.66 5.06
C TYR A 145 -3.26 -14.27 5.44
N LEU A 146 -3.47 -13.93 6.71
CA LEU A 146 -4.77 -13.47 7.21
C LEU A 146 -5.32 -12.29 6.38
N ARG A 147 -4.47 -11.35 6.01
CA ARG A 147 -4.87 -10.20 5.22
C ARG A 147 -5.42 -10.61 3.85
N ASN A 148 -4.76 -11.54 3.17
CA ASN A 148 -5.23 -12.04 1.89
C ASN A 148 -6.56 -12.80 2.01
N ARG A 149 -6.73 -13.61 3.08
CA ARG A 149 -8.02 -14.26 3.33
C ARG A 149 -9.15 -13.26 3.56
N LEU A 150 -8.90 -12.20 4.32
CA LEU A 150 -9.87 -11.14 4.50
C LEU A 150 -10.24 -10.46 3.19
N ARG A 151 -9.24 -10.10 2.39
CA ARG A 151 -9.40 -9.47 1.08
C ARG A 151 -10.19 -10.34 0.10
N ASN A 152 -9.82 -11.60 -0.01
CA ASN A 152 -10.31 -12.48 -1.07
C ASN A 152 -11.61 -13.21 -0.71
N GLN A 153 -11.88 -13.43 0.58
CA GLN A 153 -12.99 -14.27 1.03
C GLN A 153 -13.99 -13.51 1.91
N VAL A 154 -13.53 -12.70 2.85
CA VAL A 154 -14.40 -12.08 3.86
C VAL A 154 -15.00 -10.77 3.35
N LEU A 155 -14.16 -9.85 2.85
CA LEU A 155 -14.64 -8.55 2.34
C LEU A 155 -15.68 -8.69 1.23
N PRO A 156 -15.55 -9.57 0.24
CA PRO A 156 -16.57 -9.76 -0.78
C PRO A 156 -17.92 -10.18 -0.19
N LEU A 157 -17.94 -11.07 0.81
CA LEU A 157 -19.16 -11.47 1.50
C LEU A 157 -19.80 -10.31 2.26
N LEU A 158 -18.99 -9.54 3.01
CA LEU A 158 -19.50 -8.38 3.75
C LEU A 158 -20.10 -7.31 2.82
N LYS A 159 -19.48 -7.08 1.67
CA LYS A 159 -19.99 -6.16 0.64
C LYS A 159 -21.27 -6.68 -0.02
N GLN A 160 -21.41 -8.00 -0.15
CA GLN A 160 -22.62 -8.63 -0.67
C GLN A 160 -23.79 -8.50 0.29
N GLU A 161 -23.55 -8.72 1.60
CA GLU A 161 -24.58 -8.58 2.65
C GLU A 161 -24.97 -7.12 2.89
N ASN A 162 -24.00 -6.20 2.79
CA ASN A 162 -24.23 -4.77 2.93
C ASN A 162 -23.44 -4.00 1.87
N PRO A 163 -24.05 -3.56 0.76
CA PRO A 163 -23.38 -2.77 -0.27
C PRO A 163 -22.74 -1.46 0.24
N GLN A 164 -23.26 -0.92 1.36
CA GLN A 164 -22.72 0.31 2.00
C GLN A 164 -21.66 0.00 3.07
N PHE A 165 -21.18 -1.24 3.15
CA PHE A 165 -20.22 -1.65 4.19
C PHE A 165 -18.97 -0.77 4.22
N LEU A 166 -18.41 -0.44 3.08
CA LEU A 166 -17.22 0.42 3.01
C LEU A 166 -17.51 1.86 3.42
N ASP A 167 -18.69 2.40 3.14
CA ASP A 167 -19.09 3.76 3.56
C ASP A 167 -19.14 3.87 5.08
N GLN A 168 -19.58 2.80 5.76
CA GLN A 168 -19.58 2.72 7.22
C GLN A 168 -18.17 2.59 7.80
N ILE A 169 -17.23 2.05 7.06
CA ILE A 169 -15.81 2.00 7.45
C ILE A 169 -15.16 3.38 7.30
N ALA A 170 -15.62 4.20 6.35
CA ALA A 170 -15.10 5.54 6.09
C ALA A 170 -15.61 6.60 7.07
N SER A 171 -16.75 6.36 7.75
CA SER A 171 -17.37 7.28 8.72
C SER A 171 -16.66 7.25 10.08
#